data_fb935c820835b7a00e8c8e9ebde0408c
#
_entry.id   fb935c820835b7a00e8c8e9ebde0408c
#
_cell.length_a   1.000
_cell.length_b   1.000
_cell.length_c   1.000
_cell.angle_alpha   90.00
_cell.angle_beta   90.00
_cell.angle_gamma   90.00
#
_symmetry.space_group_name_H-M   'P 1'
#
loop_
_entity.id
_entity.type
_entity.pdbx_description
1 polymer ?
#
loop_
_entity_poly.entity_id
_entity_poly.type
_entity_poly.pdbx_seq_one_letter_code
_entity_poly.pdbx_strand_id
1 'polypeptide(L)'
;MKAVQLSSFAGLNSLKLVEIDRPTPSKNEVLIQVKAAGINFAELQMISGRYPAPRPLPFTMGFEASGIVAALGSEATNLKVGDRITSIVSSGGYAEYATADTNMAIPIPQGVTFAEANAITIQGLSAYTLLMFAARPQPDESVLVQSAAG
;
A
#
# COMPACT_ATOMS: atom_id res chain seq x y z
N MET A 1 -7.34 -14.93 9.38
CA MET A 1 -7.35 -13.47 9.54
C MET A 1 -8.46 -12.84 8.73
N LYS A 2 -8.98 -11.69 9.18
CA LYS A 2 -9.99 -10.93 8.43
C LYS A 2 -9.34 -10.18 7.27
N ALA A 3 -10.02 -10.16 6.11
CA ALA A 3 -9.59 -9.46 4.92
C ALA A 3 -10.80 -8.99 4.09
N VAL A 4 -10.63 -7.91 3.35
CA VAL A 4 -11.62 -7.44 2.37
C VAL A 4 -11.20 -7.92 0.99
N GLN A 5 -12.01 -8.81 0.40
CA GLN A 5 -11.79 -9.35 -0.94
C GLN A 5 -12.76 -8.76 -1.95
N LEU A 6 -12.26 -8.53 -3.16
CA LEU A 6 -13.06 -8.27 -4.33
C LEU A 6 -13.43 -9.62 -4.96
N SER A 7 -14.74 -9.89 -5.09
CA SER A 7 -15.27 -11.16 -5.61
C SER A 7 -15.75 -11.08 -7.07
N SER A 8 -16.02 -9.86 -7.55
CA SER A 8 -16.42 -9.57 -8.94
C SER A 8 -16.20 -8.09 -9.25
N PHE A 9 -16.21 -7.69 -10.51
CA PHE A 9 -16.08 -6.30 -10.95
C PHE A 9 -17.43 -5.58 -11.06
N ALA A 10 -18.29 -5.73 -10.05
CA ALA A 10 -19.65 -5.19 -10.04
C ALA A 10 -19.86 -4.03 -9.04
N GLY A 11 -18.82 -3.26 -8.77
CA GLY A 11 -18.88 -2.12 -7.86
C GLY A 11 -18.71 -2.51 -6.38
N LEU A 12 -19.00 -1.58 -5.47
CA LEU A 12 -18.74 -1.71 -4.04
C LEU A 12 -19.39 -2.95 -3.39
N ASN A 13 -20.55 -3.38 -3.90
CA ASN A 13 -21.25 -4.57 -3.39
C ASN A 13 -20.49 -5.88 -3.61
N SER A 14 -19.43 -5.84 -4.44
CA SER A 14 -18.54 -6.98 -4.69
C SER A 14 -17.46 -7.16 -3.63
N LEU A 15 -17.30 -6.20 -2.75
CA LEU A 15 -16.39 -6.29 -1.61
C LEU A 15 -17.02 -7.17 -0.53
N LYS A 16 -16.25 -8.16 -0.08
CA LYS A 16 -16.67 -9.10 0.98
C LYS A 16 -15.64 -9.11 2.09
N LEU A 17 -16.11 -8.98 3.32
CA LEU A 17 -15.29 -9.30 4.49
C LEU A 17 -15.26 -10.82 4.64
N VAL A 18 -14.07 -11.39 4.58
CA VAL A 18 -13.83 -12.84 4.60
C VAL A 18 -12.76 -13.19 5.62
N GLU A 19 -12.72 -14.46 5.99
CA GLU A 19 -11.59 -15.03 6.72
C GLU A 19 -10.70 -15.82 5.76
N ILE A 20 -9.40 -15.54 5.80
CA ILE A 20 -8.38 -16.20 4.98
C ILE A 20 -7.18 -16.57 5.86
N ASP A 21 -6.33 -17.44 5.36
CA ASP A 21 -5.08 -17.77 6.03
C ASP A 21 -4.16 -16.55 6.09
N ARG A 22 -3.41 -16.45 7.17
CA ARG A 22 -2.37 -15.42 7.32
C ARG A 22 -1.23 -15.73 6.35
N PRO A 23 -0.80 -14.76 5.52
CA PRO A 23 0.28 -14.99 4.56
C PRO A 23 1.60 -15.22 5.29
N THR A 24 2.47 -16.01 4.66
CA THR A 24 3.86 -16.18 5.07
C THR A 24 4.73 -15.34 4.15
N PRO A 25 5.64 -14.51 4.67
CA PRO A 25 6.52 -13.71 3.83
C PRO A 25 7.49 -14.60 3.06
N SER A 26 7.68 -14.30 1.78
CA SER A 26 8.73 -14.89 0.94
C SER A 26 10.11 -14.42 1.40
N LYS A 27 11.19 -14.93 0.79
CA LYS A 27 12.57 -14.69 1.25
C LYS A 27 12.91 -13.20 1.46
N ASN A 28 12.53 -12.33 0.51
CA ASN A 28 12.81 -10.90 0.53
C ASN A 28 11.61 -10.05 1.01
N GLU A 29 10.63 -10.68 1.64
CA GLU A 29 9.45 -9.98 2.13
C GLU A 29 9.43 -9.85 3.64
N VAL A 30 8.65 -8.89 4.10
CA VAL A 30 8.23 -8.76 5.50
C VAL A 30 6.73 -9.00 5.61
N LEU A 31 6.31 -9.52 6.74
CA LEU A 31 4.91 -9.58 7.14
C LEU A 31 4.60 -8.36 8.01
N ILE A 32 3.63 -7.58 7.61
CA ILE A 32 3.17 -6.39 8.31
C ILE A 32 1.88 -6.74 9.06
N GLN A 33 1.85 -6.50 10.38
CA GLN A 33 0.60 -6.38 11.10
C GLN A 33 0.02 -5.00 10.80
N VAL A 34 -1.01 -4.95 9.96
CA VAL A 34 -1.57 -3.70 9.43
C VAL A 34 -2.24 -2.88 10.54
N LYS A 35 -1.93 -1.60 10.59
CA LYS A 35 -2.51 -0.61 11.50
C LYS A 35 -3.26 0.50 10.76
N ALA A 36 -2.86 0.81 9.54
CA ALA A 36 -3.60 1.68 8.62
C ALA A 36 -3.35 1.25 7.17
N ALA A 37 -4.33 1.48 6.31
CA ALA A 37 -4.29 1.27 4.87
C ALA A 37 -5.02 2.42 4.17
N GLY A 38 -4.45 2.91 3.08
CA GLY A 38 -5.04 3.98 2.28
C GLY A 38 -6.02 3.46 1.23
N ILE A 39 -6.88 4.36 0.76
CA ILE A 39 -7.79 4.10 -0.35
C ILE A 39 -7.37 4.99 -1.52
N ASN A 40 -7.05 4.38 -2.64
CA ASN A 40 -6.60 5.05 -3.84
C ASN A 40 -7.67 5.02 -4.94
N PHE A 41 -7.67 6.02 -5.81
CA PHE A 41 -8.61 6.07 -6.94
C PHE A 41 -8.47 4.84 -7.86
N ALA A 42 -7.26 4.31 -8.00
CA ALA A 42 -7.00 3.09 -8.75
C ALA A 42 -7.84 1.90 -8.26
N GLU A 43 -8.05 1.78 -6.96
CA GLU A 43 -8.85 0.71 -6.35
C GLU A 43 -10.33 0.87 -6.67
N LEU A 44 -10.85 2.10 -6.73
CA LEU A 44 -12.22 2.36 -7.19
C LEU A 44 -12.41 1.98 -8.66
N GLN A 45 -11.41 2.25 -9.51
CA GLN A 45 -11.43 1.80 -10.90
C GLN A 45 -11.38 0.27 -11.00
N MET A 46 -10.61 -0.38 -10.15
CA MET A 46 -10.51 -1.85 -10.11
C MET A 46 -11.83 -2.50 -9.70
N ILE A 47 -12.46 -2.01 -8.63
CA ILE A 47 -13.77 -2.50 -8.15
C ILE A 47 -14.82 -2.39 -9.25
N SER A 48 -14.76 -1.37 -10.10
CA SER A 48 -15.69 -1.16 -11.22
C SER A 48 -15.28 -1.86 -12.52
N GLY A 49 -14.16 -2.62 -12.52
CA GLY A 49 -13.65 -3.30 -13.72
C GLY A 49 -13.03 -2.38 -14.78
N ARG A 50 -12.76 -1.12 -14.44
CA ARG A 50 -12.19 -0.12 -15.37
C ARG A 50 -10.68 0.03 -15.25
N TYR A 51 -10.04 -0.66 -14.32
CA TYR A 51 -8.59 -0.63 -14.17
C TYR A 51 -7.92 -1.45 -15.28
N PRO A 52 -6.89 -0.90 -15.96
CA PRO A 52 -6.31 -1.53 -17.17
C PRO A 52 -5.59 -2.86 -16.92
N ALA A 53 -5.26 -3.18 -15.68
CA ALA A 53 -4.59 -4.42 -15.31
C ALA A 53 -5.46 -5.23 -14.34
N PRO A 54 -6.48 -5.97 -14.84
CA PRO A 54 -7.35 -6.78 -14.00
C PRO A 54 -6.56 -7.90 -13.34
N ARG A 55 -6.91 -8.21 -12.11
CA ARG A 55 -6.33 -9.32 -11.34
C ARG A 55 -7.29 -10.51 -11.31
N PRO A 56 -6.79 -11.74 -11.18
CA PRO A 56 -7.63 -12.91 -10.94
C PRO A 56 -8.47 -12.70 -9.66
N LEU A 57 -9.75 -13.04 -9.76
CA LEU A 57 -10.68 -12.97 -8.65
C LEU A 57 -10.83 -14.35 -7.98
N PRO A 58 -11.11 -14.41 -6.66
CA PRO A 58 -11.13 -13.27 -5.73
C PRO A 58 -9.72 -12.83 -5.33
N PHE A 59 -9.51 -11.54 -5.03
CA PHE A 59 -8.25 -11.10 -4.46
C PHE A 59 -8.47 -10.11 -3.30
N THR A 60 -7.49 -10.07 -2.38
CA THR A 60 -7.52 -9.16 -1.23
C THR A 60 -7.10 -7.76 -1.67
N MET A 61 -7.95 -6.78 -1.39
CA MET A 61 -7.75 -5.38 -1.76
C MET A 61 -6.69 -4.68 -0.93
N GLY A 62 -6.33 -3.46 -1.33
CA GLY A 62 -5.38 -2.57 -0.64
C GLY A 62 -3.97 -2.68 -1.23
N PHE A 63 -3.43 -1.54 -1.71
CA PHE A 63 -2.11 -1.46 -2.35
C PHE A 63 -1.07 -0.74 -1.52
N GLU A 64 -1.43 -0.27 -0.35
CA GLU A 64 -0.51 0.28 0.64
C GLU A 64 -0.96 -0.08 2.04
N ALA A 65 0.01 -0.23 2.92
CA ALA A 65 -0.23 -0.52 4.32
C ALA A 65 0.87 0.06 5.19
N SER A 66 0.51 0.52 6.37
CA SER A 66 1.45 0.82 7.43
C SER A 66 1.15 -0.01 8.67
N GLY A 67 2.19 -0.38 9.40
CA GLY A 67 2.02 -1.25 10.55
C GLY A 67 3.34 -1.64 11.19
N ILE A 68 3.28 -2.77 11.88
CA ILE A 68 4.41 -3.31 12.64
C ILE A 68 4.90 -4.58 11.93
N VAL A 69 6.20 -4.70 11.74
CA VAL A 69 6.83 -5.93 11.23
C VAL A 69 6.56 -7.08 12.19
N ALA A 70 5.82 -8.08 11.74
CA ALA A 70 5.43 -9.24 12.52
C ALA A 70 6.29 -10.48 12.24
N ALA A 71 6.86 -10.58 11.03
CA ALA A 71 7.79 -11.62 10.63
C ALA A 71 8.64 -11.17 9.44
N LEU A 72 9.73 -11.84 9.19
CA LEU A 72 10.69 -11.55 8.13
C LEU A 72 10.95 -12.80 7.30
N GLY A 73 11.09 -12.63 6.00
CA GLY A 73 11.66 -13.65 5.14
C GLY A 73 13.16 -13.84 5.41
N SER A 74 13.71 -14.96 4.96
CA SER A 74 15.07 -15.37 5.32
C SER A 74 16.18 -14.45 4.80
N GLU A 75 15.90 -13.62 3.80
CA GLU A 75 16.84 -12.67 3.18
C GLU A 75 16.50 -11.21 3.52
N ALA A 76 15.51 -10.98 4.36
CA ALA A 76 15.07 -9.65 4.81
C ALA A 76 15.98 -9.18 5.96
N THR A 77 17.12 -8.57 5.66
CA THR A 77 18.16 -8.21 6.65
C THR A 77 18.16 -6.75 7.10
N ASN A 78 17.45 -5.88 6.40
CA ASN A 78 17.41 -4.43 6.64
C ASN A 78 16.34 -3.98 7.65
N LEU A 79 15.52 -4.90 8.15
CA LEU A 79 14.43 -4.67 9.10
C LEU A 79 14.49 -5.71 10.23
N LYS A 80 13.74 -5.46 11.30
CA LYS A 80 13.54 -6.39 12.42
C LYS A 80 12.08 -6.43 12.84
N VAL A 81 11.68 -7.53 13.47
CA VAL A 81 10.35 -7.67 14.10
C VAL A 81 10.16 -6.56 15.14
N GLY A 82 9.01 -5.91 15.09
CA GLY A 82 8.66 -4.76 15.91
C GLY A 82 8.91 -3.40 15.24
N ASP A 83 9.61 -3.34 14.13
CA ASP A 83 9.80 -2.08 13.40
C ASP A 83 8.48 -1.55 12.88
N ARG A 84 8.34 -0.21 12.92
CA ARG A 84 7.21 0.52 12.37
C ARG A 84 7.52 0.90 10.93
N ILE A 85 6.72 0.43 9.99
CA ILE A 85 6.95 0.67 8.57
C ILE A 85 5.66 1.06 7.84
N THR A 86 5.83 1.74 6.72
CA THR A 86 4.82 1.88 5.66
C THR A 86 5.36 1.31 4.37
N SER A 87 4.51 0.77 3.52
CA SER A 87 4.93 0.14 2.27
C SER A 87 3.83 0.13 1.22
N ILE A 88 4.23 0.18 -0.04
CA ILE A 88 3.38 -0.30 -1.13
C ILE A 88 3.37 -1.83 -1.05
N VAL A 89 2.17 -2.40 -1.16
CA VAL A 89 1.95 -3.85 -1.18
C VAL A 89 1.27 -4.26 -2.48
N SER A 90 1.55 -5.44 -2.97
CA SER A 90 0.93 -5.92 -4.22
C SER A 90 -0.55 -6.24 -4.05
N SER A 91 -0.94 -6.61 -2.82
CA SER A 91 -2.32 -6.85 -2.37
C SER A 91 -2.31 -7.03 -0.85
N GLY A 92 -3.49 -7.01 -0.24
CA GLY A 92 -3.62 -7.35 1.17
C GLY A 92 -3.57 -6.17 2.13
N GLY A 93 -3.48 -4.92 1.65
CA GLY A 93 -3.56 -3.75 2.53
C GLY A 93 -4.85 -3.71 3.36
N TYR A 94 -5.96 -4.21 2.82
CA TYR A 94 -7.25 -4.28 3.54
C TYR A 94 -7.42 -5.63 4.26
N ALA A 95 -6.40 -6.06 4.96
CA ALA A 95 -6.41 -7.24 5.81
C ALA A 95 -5.67 -6.97 7.13
N GLU A 96 -5.80 -7.87 8.10
CA GLU A 96 -5.06 -7.75 9.37
C GLU A 96 -3.56 -7.90 9.20
N TYR A 97 -3.13 -8.60 8.13
CA TYR A 97 -1.72 -8.78 7.76
C TYR A 97 -1.55 -8.70 6.25
N ALA A 98 -0.45 -8.10 5.82
CA ALA A 98 -0.02 -8.02 4.42
C ALA A 98 1.47 -8.35 4.31
N THR A 99 1.91 -8.83 3.14
CA THR A 99 3.34 -8.95 2.83
C THR A 99 3.80 -7.81 1.96
N ALA A 100 5.04 -7.38 2.14
CA ALA A 100 5.68 -6.33 1.35
C ALA A 100 7.13 -6.72 1.04
N ASP A 101 7.63 -6.34 -0.14
CA ASP A 101 9.05 -6.40 -0.45
C ASP A 101 9.82 -5.47 0.49
N THR A 102 10.93 -5.96 1.04
CA THR A 102 11.77 -5.17 1.96
C THR A 102 12.32 -3.90 1.34
N ASN A 103 12.52 -3.86 0.02
CA ASN A 103 12.97 -2.67 -0.70
C ASN A 103 11.89 -1.57 -0.80
N MET A 104 10.62 -1.94 -0.62
CA MET A 104 9.49 -1.01 -0.61
C MET A 104 9.11 -0.58 0.80
N ALA A 105 9.71 -1.19 1.82
CA ALA A 105 9.40 -0.91 3.21
C ALA A 105 10.15 0.34 3.70
N ILE A 106 9.41 1.34 4.11
CA ILE A 106 9.93 2.63 4.58
C ILE A 106 9.74 2.71 6.09
N PRO A 107 10.80 2.84 6.89
CA PRO A 107 10.69 3.05 8.33
C PRO A 107 9.89 4.32 8.66
N ILE A 108 8.98 4.23 9.62
CA ILE A 108 8.18 5.36 10.08
C ILE A 108 8.94 6.09 11.19
N PRO A 109 9.23 7.39 11.04
CA PRO A 109 9.91 8.17 12.06
C PRO A 109 9.13 8.21 13.38
N GLN A 110 9.86 8.47 14.47
CA GLN A 110 9.23 8.70 15.77
C GLN A 110 8.31 9.94 15.70
N GLY A 111 7.15 9.86 16.32
CA GLY A 111 6.15 10.95 16.32
C GLY A 111 5.17 10.92 15.14
N VAL A 112 5.47 10.19 14.05
CA VAL A 112 4.55 10.00 12.94
C VAL A 112 3.63 8.81 13.21
N THR A 113 2.33 8.98 13.06
CA THR A 113 1.33 7.91 13.21
C THR A 113 1.33 6.99 11.99
N PHE A 114 0.75 5.78 12.12
CA PHE A 114 0.59 4.86 10.99
C PHE A 114 -0.31 5.47 9.89
N ALA A 115 -1.36 6.20 10.29
CA ALA A 115 -2.26 6.83 9.34
C ALA A 115 -1.56 7.94 8.53
N GLU A 116 -0.79 8.82 9.17
CA GLU A 116 0.00 9.86 8.50
C GLU A 116 1.03 9.25 7.56
N ALA A 117 1.79 8.26 8.02
CA ALA A 117 2.78 7.57 7.18
C ALA A 117 2.12 6.93 5.96
N ASN A 118 0.96 6.27 6.15
CA ASN A 118 0.25 5.65 5.05
C ASN A 118 -0.31 6.68 4.06
N ALA A 119 -0.86 7.80 4.54
CA ALA A 119 -1.43 8.84 3.70
C ALA A 119 -0.43 9.44 2.70
N ILE A 120 0.87 9.42 3.01
CA ILE A 120 1.92 9.92 2.11
C ILE A 120 2.65 8.80 1.33
N THR A 121 2.32 7.53 1.53
CA THR A 121 3.05 6.43 0.90
C THR A 121 2.91 6.47 -0.62
N ILE A 122 1.75 6.23 -1.19
CA ILE A 122 1.54 6.26 -2.66
C ILE A 122 1.49 7.70 -3.16
N GLN A 123 0.72 8.58 -2.49
CA GLN A 123 0.53 9.97 -2.91
C GLN A 123 1.84 10.76 -2.84
N GLY A 124 2.60 10.62 -1.76
CA GLY A 124 3.90 11.28 -1.60
C GLY A 124 4.94 10.79 -2.59
N LEU A 125 5.03 9.47 -2.82
CA LEU A 125 5.91 8.91 -3.84
C LEU A 125 5.52 9.37 -5.25
N SER A 126 4.22 9.46 -5.54
CA SER A 126 3.72 9.96 -6.82
C SER A 126 4.07 11.44 -7.01
N ALA A 127 3.81 12.29 -6.01
CA ALA A 127 4.17 13.70 -6.04
C ALA A 127 5.68 13.90 -6.19
N TYR A 128 6.48 13.17 -5.43
CA TYR A 128 7.93 13.22 -5.52
C TYR A 128 8.42 12.82 -6.93
N THR A 129 7.90 11.73 -7.47
CA THR A 129 8.28 11.26 -8.80
C THR A 129 7.91 12.28 -9.89
N LEU A 130 6.71 12.85 -9.82
CA LEU A 130 6.26 13.86 -10.78
C LEU A 130 7.12 15.14 -10.72
N LEU A 131 7.44 15.62 -9.52
CA LEU A 131 8.23 16.83 -9.34
C LEU A 131 9.71 16.59 -9.68
N MET A 132 10.31 15.56 -9.08
CA MET A 132 11.77 15.40 -9.13
C MET A 132 12.27 14.72 -10.40
N PHE A 133 11.47 13.85 -11.01
CA PHE A 133 11.91 13.09 -12.18
C PHE A 133 11.21 13.50 -13.47
N ALA A 134 9.94 13.87 -13.43
CA ALA A 134 9.19 14.26 -14.64
C ALA A 134 9.28 15.78 -14.89
N ALA A 135 8.81 16.61 -13.96
CA ALA A 135 8.77 18.07 -14.15
C ALA A 135 10.15 18.73 -14.00
N ARG A 136 10.93 18.32 -13.01
CA ARG A 136 12.28 18.85 -12.72
C ARG A 136 12.32 20.38 -12.63
N PRO A 137 11.44 21.02 -11.85
CA PRO A 137 11.41 22.47 -11.78
C PRO A 137 12.76 23.04 -11.32
N GLN A 138 13.16 24.13 -11.96
CA GLN A 138 14.37 24.87 -11.59
C GLN A 138 14.05 25.92 -10.53
N PRO A 139 15.05 26.45 -9.80
CA PRO A 139 14.85 27.61 -8.95
C PRO A 139 14.13 28.73 -9.72
N ASP A 140 13.21 29.41 -9.07
CA ASP A 140 12.39 30.50 -9.61
C ASP A 140 11.31 30.11 -10.63
N GLU A 141 11.13 28.82 -10.96
CA GLU A 141 10.02 28.36 -11.75
C GLU A 141 8.76 28.16 -10.91
N SER A 142 7.61 28.43 -11.53
CA SER A 142 6.29 28.18 -10.91
C SER A 142 5.74 26.83 -11.37
N VAL A 143 5.16 26.08 -10.45
CA VAL A 143 4.54 24.78 -10.74
C VAL A 143 3.04 24.88 -10.55
N LEU A 144 2.27 24.51 -11.59
CA LEU A 144 0.83 24.36 -11.53
C LEU A 144 0.49 22.88 -11.24
N VAL A 145 -0.17 22.63 -10.12
CA VAL A 145 -0.66 21.29 -9.77
C VAL A 145 -2.16 21.24 -9.97
N GLN A 146 -2.60 20.46 -10.98
CA GLN A 146 -4.03 20.21 -11.21
C GLN A 146 -4.54 19.15 -10.25
N SER A 147 -5.79 19.30 -9.80
CA SER A 147 -6.43 18.35 -8.87
C SER A 147 -5.60 18.07 -7.62
N ALA A 148 -5.00 19.09 -7.04
CA ALA A 148 -4.08 18.96 -5.89
C ALA A 148 -4.74 18.37 -4.62
N ALA A 149 -6.06 18.38 -4.55
CA ALA A 149 -6.82 17.80 -3.45
C ALA A 149 -7.23 16.33 -3.68
N GLY A 150 -6.82 15.73 -4.79
CA GLY A 150 -7.10 14.34 -5.16
C GLY A 150 -8.17 14.19 -6.22
#